data_0e527fb25786c7b89cb41ee1e31cc967
#
_entry.id   0e527fb25786c7b89cb41ee1e31cc967
#
_cell.length_a   1.000
_cell.length_b   1.000
_cell.length_c   1.000
_cell.angle_alpha   90.00
_cell.angle_beta   90.00
_cell.angle_gamma   90.00
#
_symmetry.space_group_name_H-M   'P 1'
#
loop_
_entity.id
_entity.type
_entity.pdbx_description
1 polymer ?
#
loop_
_entity_poly.entity_id
_entity_poly.type
_entity_poly.pdbx_seq_one_letter_code
_entity_poly.pdbx_strand_id
1 'polypeptide(L)'
;STRYAIDLLAPRPGEEILDACAAPGGKSAAIIAATGGKARLTATDLHEHRLPTLKENLDRQGSSSVRTAQADWSLPCPPEWERRFDAVLLDVPCSNTGVIQRRVDVRWRLTPQEIRRLAALQRSILENASQAVKPGGRLVYSTCSIDAEEDGLVVRDFLQNHPEWTLKEEKLILPHEEKSDGAYAALLICA
;
A
#
# COMPACT_ATOMS: atom_id res chain seq x y z
N SER A 1 12.93 -2.06 -2.13
CA SER A 1 11.79 -1.43 -1.41
C SER A 1 10.50 -2.24 -1.54
N THR A 2 10.07 -2.58 -2.74
CA THR A 2 8.83 -3.38 -2.97
C THR A 2 8.79 -4.67 -2.15
N ARG A 3 9.92 -5.39 -2.07
CA ARG A 3 10.03 -6.65 -1.35
C ARG A 3 9.75 -6.50 0.14
N TYR A 4 10.27 -5.45 0.77
CA TYR A 4 10.11 -5.26 2.20
C TYR A 4 8.64 -5.11 2.63
N ALA A 5 7.82 -4.36 1.87
CA ALA A 5 6.39 -4.26 2.16
C ALA A 5 5.67 -5.61 2.07
N ILE A 6 6.08 -6.49 1.13
CA ILE A 6 5.52 -7.84 1.01
C ILE A 6 6.01 -8.75 2.14
N ASP A 7 7.29 -8.64 2.52
CA ASP A 7 7.84 -9.40 3.66
C ASP A 7 7.12 -9.03 4.97
N LEU A 8 6.82 -7.73 5.20
CA LEU A 8 6.00 -7.28 6.34
C LEU A 8 4.56 -7.76 6.26
N LEU A 9 3.95 -7.72 5.07
CA LEU A 9 2.58 -8.22 4.87
C LEU A 9 2.49 -9.70 5.20
N ALA A 10 3.57 -10.46 4.93
CA ALA A 10 3.67 -11.90 5.16
C ALA A 10 2.41 -12.66 4.68
N PRO A 11 2.05 -12.55 3.38
CA PRO A 11 0.79 -13.08 2.88
C PRO A 11 0.78 -14.61 2.95
N ARG A 12 -0.39 -15.20 3.30
CA ARG A 12 -0.53 -16.65 3.51
C ARG A 12 -1.50 -17.25 2.50
N PRO A 13 -1.29 -18.53 2.13
CA PRO A 13 -2.27 -19.26 1.31
C PRO A 13 -3.66 -19.27 1.96
N GLY A 14 -4.69 -18.98 1.15
CA GLY A 14 -6.09 -19.00 1.58
C GLY A 14 -6.61 -17.71 2.19
N GLU A 15 -5.74 -16.74 2.52
CA GLU A 15 -6.17 -15.43 3.03
C GLU A 15 -6.94 -14.61 1.96
N GLU A 16 -7.89 -13.81 2.43
CA GLU A 16 -8.48 -12.71 1.68
C GLU A 16 -7.58 -11.48 1.81
N ILE A 17 -6.96 -11.05 0.71
CA ILE A 17 -5.99 -9.95 0.72
C ILE A 17 -6.48 -8.83 -0.19
N LEU A 18 -6.32 -7.59 0.25
CA LEU A 18 -6.55 -6.39 -0.54
C LEU A 18 -5.22 -5.70 -0.85
N ASP A 19 -4.97 -5.42 -2.13
CA ASP A 19 -3.97 -4.45 -2.60
C ASP A 19 -4.75 -3.20 -3.07
N ALA A 20 -4.76 -2.17 -2.25
CA ALA A 20 -5.71 -1.06 -2.40
C ALA A 20 -5.30 -0.02 -3.46
N CYS A 21 -3.99 0.10 -3.76
CA CYS A 21 -3.45 1.04 -4.76
C CYS A 21 -2.55 0.27 -5.74
N ALA A 22 -3.13 -0.77 -6.40
CA ALA A 22 -2.39 -1.86 -6.97
C ALA A 22 -1.65 -1.57 -8.29
N ALA A 23 -2.18 -0.65 -9.13
CA ALA A 23 -1.62 -0.48 -10.47
C ALA A 23 -0.17 0.06 -10.45
N PRO A 24 0.74 -0.52 -11.23
CA PRO A 24 0.53 -1.43 -12.35
C PRO A 24 0.54 -2.93 -12.03
N GLY A 25 0.54 -3.38 -10.75
CA GLY A 25 0.38 -4.78 -10.36
C GLY A 25 1.64 -5.48 -9.82
N GLY A 26 2.74 -4.77 -9.64
CA GLY A 26 3.99 -5.38 -9.19
C GLY A 26 3.93 -5.98 -7.78
N LYS A 27 3.26 -5.31 -6.83
CA LYS A 27 3.06 -5.81 -5.47
C LYS A 27 2.01 -6.91 -5.42
N SER A 28 0.90 -6.76 -6.18
CA SER A 28 -0.10 -7.82 -6.35
C SER A 28 0.51 -9.12 -6.85
N ALA A 29 1.37 -9.05 -7.86
CA ALA A 29 2.08 -10.23 -8.39
C ALA A 29 3.02 -10.85 -7.35
N ALA A 30 3.70 -10.03 -6.54
CA ALA A 30 4.56 -10.53 -5.47
C ALA A 30 3.75 -11.23 -4.36
N ILE A 31 2.54 -10.74 -4.01
CA ILE A 31 1.61 -11.41 -3.09
C ILE A 31 1.21 -12.79 -3.63
N ILE A 32 0.83 -12.86 -4.91
CA ILE A 32 0.45 -14.12 -5.55
C ILE A 32 1.62 -15.11 -5.57
N ALA A 33 2.82 -14.65 -5.92
CA ALA A 33 4.01 -15.50 -5.92
C ALA A 33 4.33 -16.04 -4.51
N ALA A 34 4.27 -15.18 -3.48
CA ALA A 34 4.53 -15.56 -2.10
C ALA A 34 3.52 -16.60 -1.54
N THR A 35 2.29 -16.60 -2.05
CA THR A 35 1.24 -17.54 -1.63
C THR A 35 1.09 -18.77 -2.55
N GLY A 36 1.95 -18.89 -3.56
CA GLY A 36 1.85 -19.95 -4.57
C GLY A 36 0.52 -19.93 -5.33
N GLY A 37 -0.02 -18.74 -5.56
CA GLY A 37 -1.30 -18.53 -6.25
C GLY A 37 -2.55 -18.88 -5.42
N LYS A 38 -2.41 -19.11 -4.12
CA LYS A 38 -3.50 -19.61 -3.26
C LYS A 38 -4.19 -18.54 -2.42
N ALA A 39 -3.74 -17.27 -2.46
CA ALA A 39 -4.46 -16.17 -1.84
C ALA A 39 -5.67 -15.74 -2.70
N ARG A 40 -6.74 -15.28 -2.03
CA ARG A 40 -7.87 -14.61 -2.70
C ARG A 40 -7.59 -13.12 -2.72
N LEU A 41 -6.89 -12.68 -3.76
CA LEU A 41 -6.45 -11.29 -3.90
C LEU A 41 -7.51 -10.44 -4.61
N THR A 42 -7.85 -9.31 -4.00
CA THR A 42 -8.54 -8.18 -4.63
C THR A 42 -7.53 -7.04 -4.83
N ALA A 43 -7.37 -6.59 -6.06
CA ALA A 43 -6.47 -5.50 -6.43
C ALA A 43 -7.27 -4.33 -6.96
N THR A 44 -7.13 -3.16 -6.34
CA THR A 44 -7.91 -1.97 -6.70
C THR A 44 -7.01 -0.80 -7.11
N ASP A 45 -7.54 0.11 -7.89
CA ASP A 45 -6.90 1.39 -8.21
C ASP A 45 -7.97 2.47 -8.38
N LEU A 46 -7.65 3.72 -8.05
CA LEU A 46 -8.52 4.86 -8.24
C LEU A 46 -8.91 5.06 -9.72
N HIS A 47 -7.94 4.88 -10.61
CA HIS A 47 -8.08 5.22 -12.02
C HIS A 47 -8.54 4.02 -12.85
N GLU A 48 -9.77 4.05 -13.33
CA GLU A 48 -10.35 3.00 -14.17
C GLU A 48 -9.46 2.65 -15.38
N HIS A 49 -8.87 3.64 -16.03
CA HIS A 49 -8.00 3.45 -17.19
C HIS A 49 -6.72 2.65 -16.89
N ARG A 50 -6.32 2.49 -15.62
CA ARG A 50 -5.16 1.70 -15.20
C ARG A 50 -5.50 0.23 -14.94
N LEU A 51 -6.79 -0.12 -14.78
CA LEU A 51 -7.22 -1.48 -14.50
C LEU A 51 -6.92 -2.47 -15.64
N PRO A 52 -7.08 -2.11 -16.94
CA PRO A 52 -6.67 -3.01 -18.03
C PRO A 52 -5.19 -3.38 -17.96
N THR A 53 -4.30 -2.41 -17.73
CA THR A 53 -2.85 -2.65 -17.58
C THR A 53 -2.54 -3.50 -16.35
N LEU A 54 -3.22 -3.24 -15.22
CA LEU A 54 -3.10 -4.05 -14.01
C LEU A 54 -3.47 -5.51 -14.31
N LYS A 55 -4.61 -5.74 -14.93
CA LYS A 55 -5.09 -7.08 -15.28
C LYS A 55 -4.13 -7.80 -16.25
N GLU A 56 -3.71 -7.13 -17.31
CA GLU A 56 -2.76 -7.68 -18.30
C GLU A 56 -1.44 -8.11 -17.62
N ASN A 57 -0.90 -7.28 -16.73
CA ASN A 57 0.32 -7.59 -15.98
C ASN A 57 0.15 -8.81 -15.07
N LEU A 58 -1.00 -8.95 -14.41
CA LEU A 58 -1.31 -10.09 -13.56
C LEU A 58 -1.52 -11.37 -14.38
N ASP A 59 -2.26 -11.31 -15.48
CA ASP A 59 -2.51 -12.45 -16.39
C ASP A 59 -1.21 -12.98 -16.97
N ARG A 60 -0.29 -12.09 -17.38
CA ARG A 60 1.04 -12.46 -17.89
C ARG A 60 1.90 -13.20 -16.87
N GLN A 61 1.66 -13.00 -15.58
CA GLN A 61 2.33 -13.68 -14.49
C GLN A 61 1.57 -14.91 -13.97
N GLY A 62 0.53 -15.35 -14.69
CA GLY A 62 -0.27 -16.51 -14.32
C GLY A 62 -1.23 -16.28 -13.17
N SER A 63 -1.56 -15.01 -12.89
CA SER A 63 -2.41 -14.60 -11.76
C SER A 63 -3.83 -14.19 -12.20
N SER A 64 -4.40 -14.90 -13.15
CA SER A 64 -5.71 -14.61 -13.77
C SER A 64 -6.90 -14.69 -12.79
N SER A 65 -6.71 -15.28 -11.61
CA SER A 65 -7.76 -15.40 -10.58
C SER A 65 -7.89 -14.17 -9.67
N VAL A 66 -7.06 -13.14 -9.86
CA VAL A 66 -7.12 -11.91 -9.08
C VAL A 66 -8.34 -11.08 -9.47
N ARG A 67 -9.16 -10.71 -8.49
CA ARG A 67 -10.26 -9.77 -8.70
C ARG A 67 -9.69 -8.36 -8.83
N THR A 68 -9.98 -7.68 -9.93
CA THR A 68 -9.64 -6.26 -10.11
C THR A 68 -10.91 -5.40 -10.01
N ALA A 69 -10.83 -4.24 -9.36
CA ALA A 69 -11.95 -3.31 -9.25
C ALA A 69 -11.45 -1.86 -9.13
N GLN A 70 -12.28 -0.91 -9.56
CA GLN A 70 -12.05 0.49 -9.26
C GLN A 70 -12.45 0.78 -7.82
N ALA A 71 -11.61 1.52 -7.08
CA ALA A 71 -11.95 2.04 -5.76
C ALA A 71 -11.18 3.34 -5.48
N ASP A 72 -11.88 4.28 -4.87
CA ASP A 72 -11.31 5.52 -4.33
C ASP A 72 -11.23 5.41 -2.81
N TRP A 73 -10.07 5.08 -2.30
CA TRP A 73 -9.83 4.95 -0.87
C TRP A 73 -9.68 6.30 -0.14
N SER A 74 -9.75 7.42 -0.84
CA SER A 74 -9.93 8.73 -0.19
C SER A 74 -11.37 8.94 0.31
N LEU A 75 -12.30 8.09 -0.13
CA LEU A 75 -13.71 8.03 0.27
C LEU A 75 -13.93 6.88 1.29
N PRO A 76 -15.07 6.87 2.01
CA PRO A 76 -15.40 5.80 2.94
C PRO A 76 -15.32 4.39 2.33
N CYS A 77 -14.89 3.43 3.14
CA CYS A 77 -14.81 2.03 2.73
C CYS A 77 -16.17 1.55 2.19
N PRO A 78 -16.22 0.90 1.02
CA PRO A 78 -17.46 0.29 0.52
C PRO A 78 -18.00 -0.74 1.52
N PRO A 79 -19.32 -0.74 1.82
CA PRO A 79 -19.91 -1.63 2.83
C PRO A 79 -19.62 -3.11 2.59
N GLU A 80 -19.54 -3.54 1.33
CA GLU A 80 -19.23 -4.92 0.95
C GLU A 80 -17.77 -5.33 1.23
N TRP A 81 -16.91 -4.38 1.60
CA TRP A 81 -15.50 -4.62 1.92
C TRP A 81 -15.16 -4.37 3.39
N GLU A 82 -16.09 -3.82 4.18
CA GLU A 82 -15.89 -3.64 5.61
C GLU A 82 -15.55 -4.96 6.30
N ARG A 83 -14.48 -4.95 7.11
CA ARG A 83 -14.00 -6.10 7.89
C ARG A 83 -13.90 -7.41 7.11
N ARG A 84 -13.50 -7.31 5.84
CA ARG A 84 -13.49 -8.45 4.93
C ARG A 84 -12.13 -9.11 4.78
N PHE A 85 -11.04 -8.34 4.85
CA PHE A 85 -9.72 -8.81 4.47
C PHE A 85 -8.88 -9.21 5.70
N ASP A 86 -8.17 -10.33 5.59
CA ASP A 86 -7.20 -10.80 6.58
C ASP A 86 -5.93 -9.95 6.56
N ALA A 87 -5.59 -9.40 5.38
CA ALA A 87 -4.45 -8.51 5.18
C ALA A 87 -4.77 -7.44 4.12
N VAL A 88 -4.31 -6.22 4.37
CA VAL A 88 -4.43 -5.07 3.44
C VAL A 88 -3.05 -4.48 3.17
N LEU A 89 -2.73 -4.26 1.90
CA LEU A 89 -1.56 -3.53 1.46
C LEU A 89 -1.98 -2.15 0.93
N LEU A 90 -1.40 -1.11 1.49
CA LEU A 90 -1.52 0.27 1.05
C LEU A 90 -0.18 0.76 0.51
N ASP A 91 0.05 0.59 -0.81
CA ASP A 91 1.16 1.25 -1.49
C ASP A 91 0.66 2.59 -2.02
N VAL A 92 0.62 3.57 -1.14
CA VAL A 92 -0.10 4.83 -1.39
C VAL A 92 0.62 5.75 -2.38
N PRO A 93 -0.13 6.60 -3.12
CA PRO A 93 0.48 7.64 -3.94
C PRO A 93 1.31 8.59 -3.07
N CYS A 94 2.55 8.86 -3.47
CA CYS A 94 3.51 9.67 -2.71
C CYS A 94 4.36 10.56 -3.61
N SER A 95 5.22 11.39 -3.00
CA SER A 95 6.14 12.32 -3.67
C SER A 95 7.19 11.63 -4.54
N ASN A 96 7.50 10.36 -4.29
CA ASN A 96 8.55 9.58 -4.93
C ASN A 96 9.98 10.08 -4.62
N THR A 97 10.22 10.73 -3.50
CA THR A 97 11.55 11.26 -3.13
C THR A 97 12.59 10.17 -2.92
N GLY A 98 12.18 8.97 -2.50
CA GLY A 98 13.05 7.81 -2.35
C GLY A 98 13.55 7.23 -3.68
N VAL A 99 12.90 7.57 -4.81
CA VAL A 99 13.22 7.03 -6.14
C VAL A 99 13.64 8.11 -7.15
N ILE A 100 14.14 9.25 -6.66
CA ILE A 100 14.58 10.39 -7.48
C ILE A 100 15.58 9.99 -8.57
N GLN A 101 16.41 8.98 -8.34
CA GLN A 101 17.35 8.48 -9.36
C GLN A 101 16.64 7.95 -10.61
N ARG A 102 15.44 7.40 -10.44
CA ARG A 102 14.60 6.88 -11.54
C ARG A 102 13.52 7.86 -11.99
N ARG A 103 13.15 8.77 -11.12
CA ARG A 103 12.13 9.82 -11.31
C ARG A 103 12.77 11.20 -11.20
N VAL A 104 13.63 11.55 -12.16
CA VAL A 104 14.40 12.80 -12.14
C VAL A 104 13.49 14.04 -12.17
N ASP A 105 12.30 13.92 -12.75
CA ASP A 105 11.26 14.95 -12.80
C ASP A 105 10.81 15.43 -11.39
N VAL A 106 10.88 14.58 -10.39
CA VAL A 106 10.52 14.90 -8.99
C VAL A 106 11.28 16.12 -8.48
N ARG A 107 12.57 16.24 -8.81
CA ARG A 107 13.44 17.37 -8.37
C ARG A 107 12.89 18.74 -8.76
N TRP A 108 12.17 18.82 -9.87
CA TRP A 108 11.76 20.08 -10.45
C TRP A 108 10.31 20.45 -10.13
N ARG A 109 9.48 19.46 -9.83
CA ARG A 109 8.04 19.67 -9.60
C ARG A 109 7.62 19.59 -8.14
N LEU A 110 8.45 18.99 -7.27
CA LEU A 110 8.09 18.81 -5.88
C LEU A 110 8.17 20.12 -5.11
N THR A 111 7.12 20.40 -4.34
CA THR A 111 7.04 21.54 -3.44
C THR A 111 6.59 21.10 -2.05
N PRO A 112 6.89 21.87 -0.98
CA PRO A 112 6.37 21.56 0.36
C PRO A 112 4.83 21.50 0.43
N GLN A 113 4.14 22.25 -0.43
CA GLN A 113 2.68 22.20 -0.53
C GLN A 113 2.20 20.85 -1.08
N GLU A 114 2.90 20.33 -2.09
CA GLU A 114 2.57 19.02 -2.67
C GLU A 114 2.79 17.88 -1.68
N ILE A 115 3.87 17.90 -0.90
CA ILE A 115 4.11 16.92 0.18
C ILE A 115 2.96 16.97 1.19
N ARG A 116 2.54 18.16 1.65
CA ARG A 116 1.41 18.29 2.57
C ARG A 116 0.10 17.79 1.98
N ARG A 117 -0.15 18.06 0.69
CA ARG A 117 -1.34 17.57 -0.01
C ARG A 117 -1.36 16.05 -0.08
N LEU A 118 -0.23 15.45 -0.43
CA LEU A 118 -0.08 13.99 -0.49
C LEU A 118 -0.23 13.36 0.90
N ALA A 119 0.40 13.92 1.93
CA ALA A 119 0.26 13.44 3.30
C ALA A 119 -1.21 13.48 3.79
N ALA A 120 -1.96 14.53 3.44
CA ALA A 120 -3.40 14.60 3.76
C ALA A 120 -4.21 13.51 3.04
N LEU A 121 -3.93 13.27 1.75
CA LEU A 121 -4.53 12.19 0.97
C LEU A 121 -4.21 10.82 1.56
N GLN A 122 -2.96 10.58 1.93
CA GLN A 122 -2.50 9.32 2.52
C GLN A 122 -3.17 9.03 3.86
N ARG A 123 -3.41 10.05 4.70
CA ARG A 123 -4.20 9.92 5.93
C ARG A 123 -5.63 9.44 5.63
N SER A 124 -6.29 10.06 4.66
CA SER A 124 -7.64 9.65 4.25
C SER A 124 -7.67 8.22 3.72
N ILE A 125 -6.69 7.83 2.90
CA ILE A 125 -6.58 6.47 2.38
C ILE A 125 -6.37 5.46 3.51
N LEU A 126 -5.45 5.73 4.45
CA LEU A 126 -5.18 4.84 5.59
C LEU A 126 -6.42 4.70 6.47
N GLU A 127 -7.09 5.80 6.80
CA GLU A 127 -8.32 5.86 7.57
C GLU A 127 -9.41 4.96 6.98
N ASN A 128 -9.70 5.13 5.70
CA ASN A 128 -10.80 4.43 5.05
C ASN A 128 -10.48 2.96 4.75
N ALA A 129 -9.26 2.67 4.30
CA ALA A 129 -8.87 1.30 3.99
C ALA A 129 -8.64 0.44 5.24
N SER A 130 -8.36 1.04 6.40
CA SER A 130 -8.27 0.31 7.67
C SER A 130 -9.59 -0.37 8.05
N GLN A 131 -10.72 0.21 7.65
CA GLN A 131 -12.07 -0.34 7.90
C GLN A 131 -12.31 -1.66 7.13
N ALA A 132 -11.53 -1.92 6.09
CA ALA A 132 -11.62 -3.16 5.32
C ALA A 132 -10.94 -4.36 6.01
N VAL A 133 -10.14 -4.12 7.06
CA VAL A 133 -9.40 -5.16 7.78
C VAL A 133 -10.29 -5.83 8.82
N LYS A 134 -10.25 -7.16 8.88
CA LYS A 134 -10.90 -7.94 9.94
C LYS A 134 -10.29 -7.65 11.31
N PRO A 135 -11.04 -7.80 12.42
CA PRO A 135 -10.44 -7.93 13.74
C PRO A 135 -9.37 -9.04 13.75
N GLY A 136 -8.21 -8.78 14.35
CA GLY A 136 -7.04 -9.67 14.28
C GLY A 136 -6.28 -9.66 12.96
N GLY A 137 -6.75 -8.90 11.97
CA GLY A 137 -6.10 -8.73 10.68
C GLY A 137 -4.93 -7.73 10.72
N ARG A 138 -4.28 -7.54 9.59
CA ARG A 138 -3.12 -6.66 9.46
C ARG A 138 -3.18 -5.74 8.26
N LEU A 139 -2.52 -4.60 8.38
CA LEU A 139 -2.37 -3.63 7.32
C LEU A 139 -0.90 -3.24 7.19
N VAL A 140 -0.39 -3.22 5.97
CA VAL A 140 0.92 -2.65 5.66
C VAL A 140 0.72 -1.34 4.90
N TYR A 141 1.15 -0.25 5.52
CA TYR A 141 1.27 1.06 4.89
C TYR A 141 2.65 1.18 4.25
N SER A 142 2.75 1.62 3.01
CA SER A 142 4.01 1.72 2.27
C SER A 142 4.03 2.92 1.33
N THR A 143 5.20 3.55 1.24
CA THR A 143 5.50 4.63 0.27
C THR A 143 6.86 4.41 -0.38
N CYS A 144 7.09 5.07 -1.51
CA CYS A 144 8.42 5.29 -2.07
C CYS A 144 8.95 6.71 -1.77
N SER A 145 8.48 7.31 -0.69
CA SER A 145 9.01 8.55 -0.11
C SER A 145 10.08 8.26 0.95
N ILE A 146 10.83 9.29 1.31
CA ILE A 146 11.72 9.35 2.47
C ILE A 146 11.39 10.55 3.36
N ASP A 147 10.27 11.21 3.10
CA ASP A 147 9.80 12.38 3.84
C ASP A 147 8.92 11.93 5.01
N ALA A 148 9.28 12.34 6.22
CA ALA A 148 8.57 11.94 7.43
C ALA A 148 7.07 12.29 7.41
N GLU A 149 6.71 13.38 6.71
CA GLU A 149 5.34 13.85 6.53
C GLU A 149 4.45 12.86 5.79
N GLU A 150 5.01 12.05 4.89
CA GLU A 150 4.32 11.01 4.11
C GLU A 150 4.47 9.62 4.73
N ASP A 151 5.35 9.47 5.71
CA ASP A 151 5.77 8.19 6.28
C ASP A 151 5.30 8.04 7.74
N GLY A 152 6.24 8.01 8.68
CA GLY A 152 5.95 7.77 10.09
C GLY A 152 5.00 8.79 10.75
N LEU A 153 4.89 10.03 10.25
CA LEU A 153 3.92 10.99 10.79
C LEU A 153 2.48 10.61 10.42
N VAL A 154 2.23 10.09 9.22
CA VAL A 154 0.90 9.58 8.82
C VAL A 154 0.49 8.42 9.72
N VAL A 155 1.40 7.46 9.93
CA VAL A 155 1.14 6.29 10.78
C VAL A 155 0.90 6.68 12.23
N ARG A 156 1.69 7.59 12.79
CA ARG A 156 1.53 8.06 14.17
C ARG A 156 0.21 8.80 14.38
N ASP A 157 -0.16 9.68 13.45
CA ASP A 157 -1.43 10.40 13.50
C ASP A 157 -2.62 9.42 13.50
N PHE A 158 -2.57 8.38 12.65
CA PHE A 158 -3.58 7.34 12.62
C PHE A 158 -3.69 6.61 13.97
N LEU A 159 -2.58 6.14 14.52
CA LEU A 159 -2.57 5.39 15.78
C LEU A 159 -3.05 6.20 16.99
N GLN A 160 -2.87 7.52 16.99
CA GLN A 160 -3.40 8.40 18.05
C GLN A 160 -4.94 8.41 18.10
N ASN A 161 -5.58 8.23 16.95
CA ASN A 161 -7.03 8.25 16.82
C ASN A 161 -7.67 6.85 16.84
N HIS A 162 -6.85 5.79 16.72
CA HIS A 162 -7.30 4.40 16.59
C HIS A 162 -6.61 3.49 17.61
N PRO A 163 -7.05 3.49 18.88
CA PRO A 163 -6.41 2.71 19.94
C PRO A 163 -6.52 1.19 19.74
N GLU A 164 -7.42 0.72 18.87
CA GLU A 164 -7.55 -0.66 18.45
C GLU A 164 -6.44 -1.13 17.51
N TRP A 165 -5.60 -0.20 17.02
CA TRP A 165 -4.47 -0.52 16.15
C TRP A 165 -3.15 -0.42 16.88
N THR A 166 -2.23 -1.31 16.55
CA THR A 166 -0.86 -1.34 17.13
C THR A 166 0.18 -1.38 16.01
N LEU A 167 1.18 -0.50 16.09
CA LEU A 167 2.38 -0.58 15.25
C LEU A 167 3.24 -1.76 15.70
N LYS A 168 3.41 -2.74 14.83
CA LYS A 168 4.22 -3.93 15.09
C LYS A 168 5.67 -3.77 14.65
N GLU A 169 5.87 -3.17 13.49
CA GLU A 169 7.18 -2.97 12.88
C GLU A 169 7.11 -1.81 11.89
N GLU A 170 8.15 -1.01 11.79
CA GLU A 170 8.33 -0.03 10.72
C GLU A 170 9.79 0.07 10.30
N LYS A 171 10.03 0.44 9.04
CA LYS A 171 11.37 0.70 8.53
C LYS A 171 11.34 1.80 7.47
N LEU A 172 12.27 2.74 7.60
CA LEU A 172 12.66 3.67 6.56
C LEU A 172 13.94 3.14 5.90
N ILE A 173 13.92 2.98 4.58
CA ILE A 173 15.05 2.57 3.76
C ILE A 173 15.61 3.83 3.09
N LEU A 174 16.85 4.17 3.40
CA LEU A 174 17.52 5.33 2.82
C LEU A 174 18.46 4.88 1.68
N PRO A 175 18.42 5.54 0.50
CA PRO A 175 19.18 5.10 -0.68
C PRO A 175 20.69 5.02 -0.46
N HIS A 176 21.24 5.91 0.37
CA HIS A 176 22.68 5.99 0.64
C HIS A 176 23.18 4.91 1.63
N GLU A 177 22.30 4.35 2.44
CA GLU A 177 22.64 3.32 3.43
C GLU A 177 22.55 1.92 2.82
N GLU A 178 21.47 1.64 2.07
CA GLU A 178 21.19 0.28 1.59
C GLU A 178 21.52 0.08 0.10
N LYS A 179 22.06 1.09 -0.60
CA LYS A 179 22.36 1.08 -2.04
C LYS A 179 21.16 0.61 -2.88
N SER A 180 19.97 0.98 -2.44
CA SER A 180 18.68 0.64 -3.05
C SER A 180 17.82 1.88 -3.21
N ASP A 181 16.64 1.74 -3.81
CA ASP A 181 15.64 2.80 -3.77
C ASP A 181 15.16 3.04 -2.33
N GLY A 182 14.94 4.31 -1.99
CA GLY A 182 14.33 4.69 -0.72
C GLY A 182 12.86 4.28 -0.66
N ALA A 183 12.42 3.94 0.54
CA ALA A 183 11.02 3.60 0.81
C ALA A 183 10.76 3.59 2.32
N TYR A 184 9.49 3.69 2.66
CA TYR A 184 9.00 3.44 4.00
C TYR A 184 7.95 2.33 3.98
N ALA A 185 7.90 1.52 5.03
CA ALA A 185 6.78 0.62 5.28
C ALA A 185 6.57 0.41 6.78
N ALA A 186 5.30 0.28 7.18
CA ALA A 186 4.87 0.03 8.55
C ALA A 186 3.81 -1.08 8.57
N LEU A 187 3.96 -2.04 9.48
CA LEU A 187 3.00 -3.11 9.77
C LEU A 187 2.13 -2.71 10.96
N LEU A 188 0.84 -2.62 10.72
CA LEU A 188 -0.19 -2.33 11.71
C LEU A 188 -1.07 -3.57 11.94
N ILE A 189 -1.42 -3.83 13.20
CA ILE A 189 -2.29 -4.95 13.59
C ILE A 189 -3.56 -4.38 14.22
N CYS A 190 -4.71 -4.83 13.74
CA CYS A 190 -6.02 -4.52 14.33
C CYS A 190 -6.29 -5.51 15.48
N ALA A 191 -6.74 -5.00 16.63
CA ALA A 191 -7.14 -5.85 17.78
C ALA A 191 -8.44 -6.62 17.48
#